data_c5013280e6ed096462bf980d0d531f15
#
_entry.id   c5013280e6ed096462bf980d0d531f15
#
_cell.length_a   1.000
_cell.length_b   1.000
_cell.length_c   1.000
_cell.angle_alpha   90.00
_cell.angle_beta   90.00
_cell.angle_gamma   90.00
#
_symmetry.space_group_name_H-M   'P 1'
#
loop_
_entity.id
_entity.type
_entity.pdbx_description
1 polymer ?
#
loop_
_entity_poly.entity_id
_entity_poly.type
_entity_poly.pdbx_seq_one_letter_code
_entity_poly.pdbx_strand_id
1 'polypeptide(L)'
;MQNTDTLLTKSGKDTHLQGGNSFNRKENRKKVWNKTGKDNLVRHRSDVYYARMWIGGKEVWKSLRTSHLSVAQARLAEFLKEHRQRVGNGGGGKDSGVSAKMLFREAAEIHFRNLDDNVKLRPRTRQYWRERLRALEKSWPNLNGTEIRKIAQSDCKRWAGAYAKTASPSNYNSTVAVLRHVLSVAIEAGVVYANPAAVLKRAPIRGKQIELPSAEKFNAMVEEVRAGHGRFSRDCADFVEGMAFTGCRLSEANALQWRDIDFDASEIVVRGDVVFGTKGGEGWRRIPMIPDARVLFERLRSKRCNESLEAKVFRVAQCQKALDRACKKVSTARITHHDLRHLFATRCIESGVDIPTVSRWLGHKDGGALLMKTYGHLRREHSRAQALKVTFSPVLARQGDVITFPVSA
;
A
#
# COMPACT_ATOMS: atom_id res chain seq x y z
N MET A 1 -35.81 -22.62 39.38
CA MET A 1 -35.80 -21.58 38.33
C MET A 1 -34.42 -21.60 37.67
N GLN A 2 -34.39 -22.24 36.49
CA GLN A 2 -33.17 -22.51 35.75
C GLN A 2 -32.79 -21.28 34.91
N ASN A 3 -31.60 -20.78 35.07
CA ASN A 3 -31.00 -19.73 34.25
C ASN A 3 -30.25 -20.40 33.09
N THR A 4 -30.81 -20.34 31.91
CA THR A 4 -30.13 -20.74 30.67
C THR A 4 -29.36 -19.56 30.10
N ASP A 5 -28.03 -19.62 30.20
CA ASP A 5 -27.09 -18.70 29.49
C ASP A 5 -27.06 -19.12 27.99
N THR A 6 -27.59 -18.28 27.13
CA THR A 6 -27.59 -18.50 25.69
C THR A 6 -26.26 -18.07 25.08
N LEU A 7 -25.45 -19.05 24.69
CA LEU A 7 -24.26 -18.88 23.84
C LEU A 7 -24.72 -18.87 22.36
N LEU A 8 -24.59 -17.75 21.69
CA LEU A 8 -24.84 -17.63 20.23
C LEU A 8 -23.57 -17.96 19.44
N THR A 9 -23.56 -19.15 18.84
CA THR A 9 -22.61 -19.51 17.80
C THR A 9 -23.27 -19.24 16.43
N LYS A 10 -22.65 -18.44 15.58
CA LYS A 10 -23.06 -18.28 14.18
C LYS A 10 -22.26 -19.20 13.27
N SER A 11 -22.92 -20.19 12.68
CA SER A 11 -22.49 -20.83 11.45
C SER A 11 -23.19 -20.15 10.27
N GLY A 12 -22.43 -19.72 9.25
CA GLY A 12 -23.00 -19.11 8.06
C GLY A 12 -23.47 -20.14 7.05
N LYS A 13 -24.61 -19.88 6.43
CA LYS A 13 -24.95 -20.38 5.08
C LYS A 13 -25.68 -19.27 4.34
N ASP A 14 -25.07 -18.85 3.22
CA ASP A 14 -25.69 -17.94 2.25
C ASP A 14 -26.65 -18.71 1.36
N THR A 15 -27.83 -18.15 1.15
CA THR A 15 -28.71 -18.52 0.02
C THR A 15 -29.04 -17.28 -0.79
N HIS A 16 -28.74 -17.35 -2.08
CA HIS A 16 -29.11 -16.40 -3.13
C HIS A 16 -30.62 -16.22 -3.23
N LEU A 17 -31.06 -14.98 -3.44
CA LEU A 17 -32.25 -14.67 -4.25
C LEU A 17 -32.05 -13.33 -4.98
N GLN A 18 -32.37 -13.36 -6.28
CA GLN A 18 -32.32 -12.26 -7.24
C GLN A 18 -33.56 -11.38 -7.16
N GLY A 19 -33.39 -10.12 -7.58
CA GLY A 19 -34.44 -9.39 -8.29
C GLY A 19 -34.94 -8.11 -7.65
N GLY A 20 -34.80 -6.97 -8.36
CA GLY A 20 -35.73 -5.83 -8.25
C GLY A 20 -35.07 -4.46 -7.98
N ASN A 21 -35.05 -3.63 -9.03
CA ASN A 21 -34.79 -2.19 -9.04
C ASN A 21 -35.54 -1.39 -7.96
N SER A 22 -34.90 -0.46 -7.27
CA SER A 22 -35.36 0.94 -7.22
C SER A 22 -34.54 1.84 -6.28
N PHE A 23 -34.25 3.02 -6.78
CA PHE A 23 -34.08 4.32 -6.11
C PHE A 23 -33.19 4.47 -4.87
N ASN A 24 -32.11 5.21 -5.08
CA ASN A 24 -31.26 5.93 -4.13
C ASN A 24 -32.01 6.47 -2.89
N ARG A 25 -31.77 5.84 -1.74
CA ARG A 25 -31.74 6.49 -0.43
C ARG A 25 -30.49 6.01 0.28
N LYS A 26 -29.51 6.85 0.44
CA LYS A 26 -28.39 6.67 1.37
C LYS A 26 -28.96 6.66 2.78
N GLU A 27 -29.51 5.54 3.21
CA GLU A 27 -29.75 5.30 4.61
C GLU A 27 -28.42 5.13 5.31
N ASN A 28 -28.14 6.05 6.21
CA ASN A 28 -27.08 5.98 7.21
C ASN A 28 -27.33 4.74 8.09
N ARG A 29 -26.95 3.55 7.64
CA ARG A 29 -27.01 2.32 8.45
C ARG A 29 -26.07 2.53 9.65
N LYS A 30 -26.63 3.04 10.77
CA LYS A 30 -25.92 3.13 12.05
C LYS A 30 -25.26 1.79 12.33
N LYS A 31 -23.95 1.76 12.47
CA LYS A 31 -23.20 0.53 12.75
C LYS A 31 -23.79 -0.14 13.98
N VAL A 32 -24.09 -1.44 13.87
CA VAL A 32 -24.67 -2.24 14.98
C VAL A 32 -23.74 -2.26 16.19
N TRP A 33 -22.41 -2.19 15.94
CA TRP A 33 -21.36 -2.21 16.94
C TRP A 33 -20.47 -0.97 16.80
N ASN A 34 -20.32 -0.24 17.89
CA ASN A 34 -19.43 0.92 17.98
C ASN A 34 -18.17 0.54 18.78
N LYS A 35 -17.00 0.84 18.21
CA LYS A 35 -15.73 0.68 18.94
C LYS A 35 -15.66 1.71 20.05
N THR A 36 -15.24 1.27 21.23
CA THR A 36 -14.89 2.18 22.32
C THR A 36 -13.40 2.49 22.27
N GLY A 37 -12.94 3.52 22.98
CA GLY A 37 -11.51 3.80 23.15
C GLY A 37 -10.76 2.80 24.05
N LYS A 38 -11.43 1.73 24.49
CA LYS A 38 -10.85 0.66 25.35
C LYS A 38 -10.78 -0.65 24.58
N ASP A 39 -9.65 -1.34 24.70
CA ASP A 39 -9.46 -2.66 24.12
C ASP A 39 -10.46 -3.66 24.73
N ASN A 40 -10.92 -4.60 23.92
CA ASN A 40 -11.87 -5.64 24.28
C ASN A 40 -13.25 -5.15 24.75
N LEU A 41 -13.57 -3.86 24.58
CA LEU A 41 -14.85 -3.28 24.94
C LEU A 41 -15.52 -2.68 23.71
N VAL A 42 -16.73 -3.12 23.40
CA VAL A 42 -17.55 -2.59 22.30
C VAL A 42 -18.95 -2.23 22.80
N ARG A 43 -19.58 -1.23 22.19
CA ARG A 43 -20.94 -0.78 22.51
C ARG A 43 -21.90 -1.19 21.42
N HIS A 44 -22.94 -1.89 21.77
CA HIS A 44 -24.02 -2.26 20.86
C HIS A 44 -24.93 -1.05 20.63
N ARG A 45 -25.69 -1.04 19.53
CA ARG A 45 -26.68 0.02 19.22
C ARG A 45 -27.77 0.19 20.28
N SER A 46 -27.99 -0.83 21.13
CA SER A 46 -28.88 -0.78 22.30
C SER A 46 -28.22 -0.17 23.53
N ASP A 47 -27.11 0.52 23.36
CA ASP A 47 -26.32 1.17 24.41
C ASP A 47 -25.65 0.24 25.43
N VAL A 48 -25.85 -1.08 25.34
CA VAL A 48 -25.22 -2.07 26.20
C VAL A 48 -23.79 -2.33 25.78
N TYR A 49 -22.88 -2.39 26.75
CA TYR A 49 -21.48 -2.75 26.51
C TYR A 49 -21.28 -4.26 26.52
N TYR A 50 -20.35 -4.72 25.66
CA TYR A 50 -19.93 -6.09 25.51
C TYR A 50 -18.41 -6.21 25.61
N ALA A 51 -17.93 -7.26 26.28
CA ALA A 51 -16.57 -7.74 26.15
C ALA A 51 -16.42 -8.53 24.86
N ARG A 52 -15.40 -8.23 24.06
CA ARG A 52 -15.06 -8.94 22.83
C ARG A 52 -13.59 -9.31 22.87
N MET A 53 -13.28 -10.60 22.92
CA MET A 53 -11.91 -11.07 23.04
C MET A 53 -11.71 -12.41 22.33
N TRP A 54 -10.47 -12.70 22.00
CA TRP A 54 -10.07 -13.99 21.46
C TRP A 54 -9.48 -14.86 22.57
N ILE A 55 -10.02 -16.07 22.73
CA ILE A 55 -9.55 -17.03 23.74
C ILE A 55 -9.42 -18.39 23.04
N GLY A 56 -8.19 -18.97 23.04
CA GLY A 56 -7.96 -20.29 22.44
C GLY A 56 -8.36 -20.38 20.97
N GLY A 57 -8.09 -19.33 20.18
CA GLY A 57 -8.43 -19.28 18.74
C GLY A 57 -9.92 -19.03 18.45
N LYS A 58 -10.76 -18.82 19.46
CA LYS A 58 -12.19 -18.50 19.30
C LYS A 58 -12.51 -17.10 19.80
N GLU A 59 -13.33 -16.38 19.04
CA GLU A 59 -13.83 -15.06 19.44
C GLU A 59 -14.95 -15.24 20.47
N VAL A 60 -14.74 -14.68 21.67
CA VAL A 60 -15.70 -14.75 22.79
C VAL A 60 -16.35 -13.39 22.98
N TRP A 61 -17.66 -13.37 22.99
CA TRP A 61 -18.48 -12.20 23.27
C TRP A 61 -19.24 -12.42 24.58
N LYS A 62 -19.18 -11.45 25.49
CA LYS A 62 -19.95 -11.47 26.75
C LYS A 62 -20.63 -10.12 26.95
N SER A 63 -21.94 -10.13 27.14
CA SER A 63 -22.67 -8.92 27.55
C SER A 63 -22.22 -8.52 28.96
N LEU A 64 -21.88 -7.23 29.10
CA LEU A 64 -21.55 -6.66 30.40
C LEU A 64 -22.78 -6.09 31.13
N ARG A 65 -23.96 -6.24 30.54
CA ARG A 65 -25.27 -5.89 31.11
C ARG A 65 -25.32 -4.48 31.74
N THR A 66 -24.69 -3.50 31.07
CA THR A 66 -24.66 -2.11 31.53
C THR A 66 -24.52 -1.15 30.34
N SER A 67 -25.11 0.03 30.45
CA SER A 67 -24.94 1.16 29.55
C SER A 67 -23.95 2.20 30.07
N HIS A 68 -23.45 2.04 31.31
CA HIS A 68 -22.48 2.95 31.93
C HIS A 68 -21.05 2.49 31.69
N LEU A 69 -20.23 3.37 31.11
CA LEU A 69 -18.85 3.04 30.70
C LEU A 69 -17.98 2.62 31.89
N SER A 70 -18.06 3.29 33.04
CA SER A 70 -17.28 2.99 34.23
C SER A 70 -17.60 1.59 34.79
N VAL A 71 -18.89 1.24 34.85
CA VAL A 71 -19.35 -0.08 35.27
C VAL A 71 -18.93 -1.16 34.28
N ALA A 72 -19.01 -0.85 32.96
CA ALA A 72 -18.55 -1.76 31.92
C ALA A 72 -17.05 -2.05 32.03
N GLN A 73 -16.24 -1.05 32.34
CA GLN A 73 -14.80 -1.21 32.54
C GLN A 73 -14.48 -2.08 33.80
N ALA A 74 -15.19 -1.87 34.88
CA ALA A 74 -15.05 -2.69 36.11
C ALA A 74 -15.41 -4.16 35.85
N ARG A 75 -16.56 -4.41 35.20
CA ARG A 75 -17.03 -5.76 34.81
C ARG A 75 -16.13 -6.42 33.80
N LEU A 76 -15.56 -5.65 32.86
CA LEU A 76 -14.56 -6.16 31.92
C LEU A 76 -13.29 -6.59 32.68
N ALA A 77 -12.80 -5.79 33.63
CA ALA A 77 -11.63 -6.12 34.42
C ALA A 77 -11.85 -7.40 35.25
N GLU A 78 -13.04 -7.56 35.85
CA GLU A 78 -13.42 -8.77 36.60
C GLU A 78 -13.51 -9.99 35.65
N PHE A 79 -14.15 -9.87 34.52
CA PHE A 79 -14.21 -10.90 33.49
C PHE A 79 -12.82 -11.33 33.00
N LEU A 80 -11.92 -10.37 32.79
CA LEU A 80 -10.52 -10.63 32.45
C LEU A 80 -9.78 -11.34 33.58
N LYS A 81 -10.06 -11.01 34.86
CA LYS A 81 -9.46 -11.65 36.04
C LYS A 81 -9.92 -13.11 36.17
N GLU A 82 -11.23 -13.39 36.01
CA GLU A 82 -11.78 -14.75 36.02
C GLU A 82 -11.15 -15.64 34.94
N HIS A 83 -10.98 -15.09 33.73
CA HIS A 83 -10.33 -15.83 32.63
C HIS A 83 -8.82 -16.02 32.87
N ARG A 84 -8.14 -15.08 33.56
CA ARG A 84 -6.75 -15.27 34.01
C ARG A 84 -6.60 -16.46 34.94
N GLN A 85 -7.50 -16.59 35.87
CA GLN A 85 -7.48 -17.70 36.85
C GLN A 85 -7.75 -19.05 36.16
N ARG A 86 -8.64 -19.10 35.18
CA ARG A 86 -8.91 -20.32 34.40
C ARG A 86 -7.72 -20.76 33.52
N VAL A 87 -6.99 -19.82 32.94
CA VAL A 87 -5.78 -20.11 32.13
C VAL A 87 -4.58 -20.46 33.01
N GLY A 88 -4.50 -19.90 34.24
CA GLY A 88 -3.49 -20.22 35.23
C GLY A 88 -3.64 -21.62 35.82
N ASN A 89 -4.87 -22.19 35.81
CA ASN A 89 -5.21 -23.49 36.38
C ASN A 89 -5.35 -24.62 35.33
N GLY A 90 -4.60 -24.56 34.21
CA GLY A 90 -4.43 -25.71 33.31
C GLY A 90 -5.45 -25.84 32.18
N GLY A 91 -6.18 -24.77 31.85
CA GLY A 91 -7.14 -24.76 30.71
C GLY A 91 -6.53 -24.45 29.35
N GLY A 92 -5.26 -24.70 29.13
CA GLY A 92 -4.64 -24.65 27.79
C GLY A 92 -4.76 -25.99 27.11
N GLY A 93 -5.45 -26.04 25.97
CA GLY A 93 -5.51 -27.26 25.16
C GLY A 93 -4.10 -27.79 24.86
N LYS A 94 -3.92 -29.09 24.98
CA LYS A 94 -2.65 -29.82 24.86
C LYS A 94 -1.97 -29.72 23.48
N ASP A 95 -2.53 -28.98 22.52
CA ASP A 95 -2.09 -28.95 21.12
C ASP A 95 -1.35 -27.67 20.68
N SER A 96 -1.35 -26.60 21.48
CA SER A 96 -0.51 -25.44 21.16
C SER A 96 0.72 -25.47 22.08
N GLY A 97 1.85 -25.95 21.64
CA GLY A 97 3.13 -25.99 22.38
C GLY A 97 3.67 -24.61 22.81
N VAL A 98 2.77 -23.67 23.16
CA VAL A 98 3.05 -22.30 23.54
C VAL A 98 3.11 -22.20 25.04
N SER A 99 4.32 -22.02 25.57
CA SER A 99 4.58 -21.81 26.99
C SER A 99 3.93 -20.50 27.49
N ALA A 100 3.41 -20.55 28.74
CA ALA A 100 2.97 -19.34 29.45
C ALA A 100 4.09 -18.27 29.62
N LYS A 101 5.33 -18.61 29.36
CA LYS A 101 6.54 -17.76 29.42
C LYS A 101 7.05 -17.36 28.02
N MET A 102 6.18 -17.22 27.03
CA MET A 102 6.56 -16.86 25.67
C MET A 102 7.49 -15.65 25.64
N LEU A 103 8.65 -15.81 25.02
CA LEU A 103 9.61 -14.74 24.76
C LEU A 103 9.20 -13.96 23.50
N PHE A 104 9.63 -12.71 23.39
CA PHE A 104 9.35 -11.88 22.21
C PHE A 104 9.86 -12.54 20.92
N ARG A 105 11.07 -13.13 20.94
CA ARG A 105 11.63 -13.85 19.78
C ARG A 105 10.74 -14.99 19.29
N GLU A 106 10.15 -15.76 20.23
CA GLU A 106 9.28 -16.89 19.88
C GLU A 106 8.00 -16.42 19.18
N ALA A 107 7.39 -15.34 19.68
CA ALA A 107 6.25 -14.72 19.02
C ALA A 107 6.63 -14.12 17.64
N ALA A 108 7.82 -13.55 17.52
CA ALA A 108 8.33 -13.04 16.25
C ALA A 108 8.53 -14.18 15.24
N GLU A 109 9.11 -15.31 15.66
CA GLU A 109 9.29 -16.49 14.80
C GLU A 109 7.94 -17.04 14.30
N ILE A 110 6.94 -17.15 15.18
CA ILE A 110 5.60 -17.58 14.80
C ILE A 110 4.99 -16.59 13.80
N HIS A 111 5.07 -15.27 14.09
CA HIS A 111 4.56 -14.25 13.20
C HIS A 111 5.17 -14.34 11.79
N PHE A 112 6.49 -14.49 11.71
CA PHE A 112 7.17 -14.55 10.41
C PHE A 112 6.95 -15.88 9.69
N ARG A 113 6.77 -16.98 10.39
CA ARG A 113 6.33 -18.26 9.80
C ARG A 113 4.95 -18.07 9.15
N ASN A 114 3.99 -17.50 9.85
CA ASN A 114 2.66 -17.22 9.31
C ASN A 114 2.70 -16.26 8.09
N LEU A 115 3.65 -15.31 8.07
CA LEU A 115 3.88 -14.45 6.90
C LEU A 115 4.47 -15.22 5.71
N ASP A 116 5.36 -16.19 5.97
CA ASP A 116 5.98 -17.00 4.93
C ASP A 116 4.99 -18.00 4.33
N ASP A 117 4.11 -18.56 5.14
CA ASP A 117 3.06 -19.48 4.70
C ASP A 117 1.94 -18.76 3.93
N ASN A 118 1.87 -17.44 4.00
CA ASN A 118 0.87 -16.67 3.28
C ASN A 118 1.26 -16.52 1.79
N VAL A 119 0.71 -17.38 0.95
CA VAL A 119 0.96 -17.42 -0.51
C VAL A 119 0.57 -16.10 -1.23
N LYS A 120 -0.34 -15.29 -0.64
CA LYS A 120 -0.76 -14.01 -1.23
C LYS A 120 0.25 -12.89 -1.01
N LEU A 121 1.22 -13.06 -0.10
CA LEU A 121 2.23 -12.05 0.18
C LEU A 121 3.41 -12.14 -0.78
N ARG A 122 3.71 -11.01 -1.43
CA ARG A 122 4.89 -10.91 -2.30
C ARG A 122 6.19 -11.07 -1.51
N PRO A 123 7.23 -11.70 -2.07
CA PRO A 123 8.53 -11.87 -1.39
C PRO A 123 9.12 -10.56 -0.85
N ARG A 124 9.00 -9.46 -1.61
CA ARG A 124 9.47 -8.13 -1.17
C ARG A 124 8.72 -7.61 0.07
N THR A 125 7.44 -7.94 0.21
CA THR A 125 6.66 -7.57 1.40
C THR A 125 7.15 -8.33 2.63
N ARG A 126 7.44 -9.63 2.49
CA ARG A 126 8.02 -10.45 3.56
C ARG A 126 9.39 -9.91 3.98
N GLN A 127 10.25 -9.59 3.00
CA GLN A 127 11.56 -8.99 3.25
C GLN A 127 11.43 -7.64 3.97
N TYR A 128 10.52 -6.77 3.53
CA TYR A 128 10.25 -5.47 4.17
C TYR A 128 9.89 -5.62 5.66
N TRP A 129 9.01 -6.56 6.00
CA TRP A 129 8.65 -6.80 7.39
C TRP A 129 9.82 -7.32 8.22
N ARG A 130 10.68 -8.19 7.66
CA ARG A 130 11.92 -8.62 8.32
C ARG A 130 12.90 -7.46 8.54
N GLU A 131 13.03 -6.55 7.57
CA GLU A 131 13.84 -5.35 7.73
C GLU A 131 13.31 -4.45 8.87
N ARG A 132 11.99 -4.37 9.04
CA ARG A 132 11.36 -3.61 10.15
C ARG A 132 11.57 -4.29 11.49
N LEU A 133 11.52 -5.62 11.55
CA LEU A 133 11.87 -6.36 12.78
C LEU A 133 13.32 -6.10 13.19
N ARG A 134 14.27 -6.20 12.26
CA ARG A 134 15.68 -5.89 12.56
C ARG A 134 15.86 -4.45 13.08
N ALA A 135 15.12 -3.49 12.54
CA ALA A 135 15.16 -2.12 13.02
C ALA A 135 14.59 -2.00 14.45
N LEU A 136 13.54 -2.74 14.76
CA LEU A 136 12.97 -2.84 16.10
C LEU A 136 13.99 -3.41 17.10
N GLU A 137 14.56 -4.57 16.77
CA GLU A 137 15.56 -5.27 17.61
C GLU A 137 16.80 -4.41 17.87
N LYS A 138 17.30 -3.74 16.83
CA LYS A 138 18.43 -2.80 16.97
C LYS A 138 18.11 -1.62 17.87
N SER A 139 16.86 -1.12 17.83
CA SER A 139 16.45 0.07 18.59
C SER A 139 15.93 -0.24 20.00
N TRP A 140 15.65 -1.51 20.28
CA TRP A 140 15.19 -1.96 21.61
C TRP A 140 16.07 -3.14 22.10
N PRO A 141 17.20 -2.86 22.73
CA PRO A 141 18.08 -3.90 23.26
C PRO A 141 17.35 -4.86 24.20
N ASN A 142 17.73 -6.13 24.17
CA ASN A 142 17.18 -7.21 25.01
C ASN A 142 15.71 -7.57 24.77
N LEU A 143 15.01 -6.93 23.80
CA LEU A 143 13.60 -7.21 23.52
C LEU A 143 13.39 -8.71 23.22
N ASN A 144 14.24 -9.33 22.41
CA ASN A 144 14.13 -10.74 22.02
C ASN A 144 14.15 -11.72 23.18
N GLY A 145 14.90 -11.41 24.24
CA GLY A 145 14.98 -12.22 25.47
C GLY A 145 13.92 -11.87 26.51
N THR A 146 13.08 -10.88 26.25
CA THR A 146 12.08 -10.43 27.22
C THR A 146 10.82 -11.28 27.10
N GLU A 147 10.31 -11.76 28.24
CA GLU A 147 8.99 -12.39 28.33
C GLU A 147 7.91 -11.37 27.96
N ILE A 148 7.01 -11.70 27.04
CA ILE A 148 5.98 -10.77 26.56
C ILE A 148 5.10 -10.24 27.70
N ARG A 149 4.84 -11.06 28.72
CA ARG A 149 4.07 -10.64 29.90
C ARG A 149 4.72 -9.50 30.69
N LYS A 150 6.04 -9.35 30.60
CA LYS A 150 6.81 -8.29 31.27
C LYS A 150 6.87 -6.99 30.46
N ILE A 151 6.45 -7.01 29.20
CA ILE A 151 6.42 -5.81 28.35
C ILE A 151 5.20 -4.97 28.73
N ALA A 152 5.44 -3.86 29.42
CA ALA A 152 4.40 -2.93 29.83
C ALA A 152 4.14 -1.85 28.76
N GLN A 153 2.99 -1.19 28.85
CA GLN A 153 2.69 -0.02 28.01
C GLN A 153 3.70 1.12 28.18
N SER A 154 4.23 1.29 29.42
CA SER A 154 5.29 2.26 29.74
C SER A 154 6.57 2.00 28.96
N ASP A 155 6.96 0.72 28.81
CA ASP A 155 8.16 0.33 28.06
C ASP A 155 7.99 0.59 26.57
N CYS A 156 6.82 0.26 26.02
CA CYS A 156 6.46 0.58 24.65
C CYS A 156 6.51 2.11 24.39
N LYS A 157 5.96 2.92 25.30
CA LYS A 157 6.00 4.40 25.17
C LYS A 157 7.42 4.93 25.25
N ARG A 158 8.25 4.44 26.18
CA ARG A 158 9.65 4.85 26.36
C ARG A 158 10.46 4.54 25.10
N TRP A 159 10.39 3.30 24.61
CA TRP A 159 11.03 2.92 23.36
C TRP A 159 10.56 3.76 22.19
N ALA A 160 9.25 3.92 22.01
CA ALA A 160 8.67 4.67 20.90
C ALA A 160 9.13 6.14 20.89
N GLY A 161 9.19 6.78 22.08
CA GLY A 161 9.71 8.14 22.24
C GLY A 161 11.17 8.28 21.87
N ALA A 162 12.02 7.32 22.24
CA ALA A 162 13.42 7.28 21.86
C ALA A 162 13.59 7.04 20.34
N TYR A 163 12.87 6.06 19.80
CA TYR A 163 12.95 5.69 18.39
C TYR A 163 12.43 6.79 17.45
N ALA A 164 11.40 7.54 17.86
CA ALA A 164 10.87 8.66 17.08
C ALA A 164 11.88 9.79 16.86
N LYS A 165 12.91 9.93 17.70
CA LYS A 165 13.95 10.96 17.53
C LYS A 165 14.92 10.66 16.38
N THR A 166 15.07 9.38 16.01
CA THR A 166 16.06 8.94 15.01
C THR A 166 15.42 8.39 13.74
N ALA A 167 14.17 7.92 13.81
CA ALA A 167 13.47 7.31 12.70
C ALA A 167 12.62 8.33 11.93
N SER A 168 12.54 8.18 10.60
CA SER A 168 11.54 8.91 9.82
C SER A 168 10.12 8.49 10.25
N PRO A 169 9.11 9.38 10.11
CA PRO A 169 7.71 9.05 10.48
C PRO A 169 7.19 7.77 9.83
N SER A 170 7.56 7.50 8.59
CA SER A 170 7.17 6.27 7.88
C SER A 170 7.82 5.03 8.48
N ASN A 171 9.13 5.09 8.76
CA ASN A 171 9.86 3.99 9.41
C ASN A 171 9.35 3.74 10.82
N TYR A 172 9.12 4.79 11.59
CA TYR A 172 8.51 4.71 12.93
C TYR A 172 7.17 3.96 12.86
N ASN A 173 6.26 4.42 12.01
CA ASN A 173 4.93 3.80 11.88
C ASN A 173 4.99 2.33 11.50
N SER A 174 5.90 1.96 10.60
CA SER A 174 6.07 0.58 10.13
C SER A 174 6.70 -0.30 11.21
N THR A 175 7.67 0.23 11.97
CA THR A 175 8.31 -0.51 13.06
C THR A 175 7.34 -0.71 14.25
N VAL A 176 6.52 0.30 14.57
CA VAL A 176 5.42 0.16 15.54
C VAL A 176 4.40 -0.89 15.08
N ALA A 177 4.11 -0.97 13.77
CA ALA A 177 3.20 -1.97 13.25
C ALA A 177 3.76 -3.40 13.45
N VAL A 178 5.06 -3.64 13.18
CA VAL A 178 5.70 -4.94 13.46
C VAL A 178 5.60 -5.30 14.94
N LEU A 179 5.94 -4.38 15.83
CA LEU A 179 5.81 -4.60 17.28
C LEU A 179 4.39 -5.06 17.64
N ARG A 180 3.38 -4.37 17.11
CA ARG A 180 1.98 -4.73 17.37
C ARG A 180 1.62 -6.10 16.82
N HIS A 181 2.07 -6.44 15.62
CA HIS A 181 1.77 -7.72 14.99
C HIS A 181 2.40 -8.87 15.79
N VAL A 182 3.66 -8.74 16.17
CA VAL A 182 4.33 -9.76 16.99
C VAL A 182 3.62 -9.95 18.35
N LEU A 183 3.28 -8.84 19.03
CA LEU A 183 2.56 -8.92 20.31
C LEU A 183 1.13 -9.46 20.16
N SER A 184 0.50 -9.35 18.96
CA SER A 184 -0.81 -9.95 18.71
C SER A 184 -0.76 -11.47 18.65
N VAL A 185 0.37 -12.08 18.25
CA VAL A 185 0.57 -13.54 18.34
C VAL A 185 0.42 -14.04 19.79
N ALA A 186 0.95 -13.28 20.74
CA ALA A 186 0.82 -13.66 22.15
C ALA A 186 -0.61 -13.51 22.70
N ILE A 187 -1.43 -12.64 22.09
CA ILE A 187 -2.87 -12.56 22.41
C ILE A 187 -3.59 -13.79 21.87
N GLU A 188 -3.33 -14.13 20.59
CA GLU A 188 -3.91 -15.31 19.94
C GLU A 188 -3.54 -16.61 20.67
N ALA A 189 -2.32 -16.68 21.21
CA ALA A 189 -1.85 -17.78 22.03
C ALA A 189 -2.35 -17.73 23.49
N GLY A 190 -3.12 -16.70 23.90
CA GLY A 190 -3.64 -16.56 25.27
C GLY A 190 -2.59 -16.18 26.33
N VAL A 191 -1.38 -15.79 25.90
CA VAL A 191 -0.27 -15.41 26.81
C VAL A 191 -0.53 -14.04 27.45
N VAL A 192 -1.07 -13.10 26.70
CA VAL A 192 -1.50 -11.76 27.16
C VAL A 192 -2.91 -11.44 26.67
N TYR A 193 -3.63 -10.58 27.38
CA TYR A 193 -5.03 -10.24 27.06
C TYR A 193 -5.18 -8.97 26.23
N ALA A 194 -4.18 -8.12 26.25
CA ALA A 194 -4.19 -6.86 25.50
C ALA A 194 -2.80 -6.58 24.95
N ASN A 195 -2.76 -5.90 23.81
CA ASN A 195 -1.50 -5.53 23.18
C ASN A 195 -0.92 -4.29 23.88
N PRO A 196 0.21 -4.38 24.58
CA PRO A 196 0.78 -3.23 25.26
C PRO A 196 1.23 -2.11 24.31
N ALA A 197 1.48 -2.42 23.03
CA ALA A 197 1.80 -1.43 22.01
C ALA A 197 0.56 -0.78 21.36
N ALA A 198 -0.67 -1.17 21.72
CA ALA A 198 -1.89 -0.56 21.20
C ALA A 198 -1.99 0.95 21.51
N VAL A 199 -1.43 1.36 22.65
CA VAL A 199 -1.41 2.75 23.11
C VAL A 199 -0.56 3.69 22.24
N LEU A 200 0.36 3.17 21.44
CA LEU A 200 1.23 3.97 20.60
C LEU A 200 0.42 4.65 19.47
N LYS A 201 0.63 5.93 19.26
CA LYS A 201 0.00 6.66 18.16
C LYS A 201 0.90 6.65 16.92
N ARG A 202 0.30 6.72 15.74
CA ARG A 202 1.06 6.88 14.49
C ARG A 202 1.59 8.31 14.41
N ALA A 203 2.83 8.45 13.94
CA ALA A 203 3.39 9.74 13.59
C ALA A 203 2.71 10.26 12.30
N PRO A 204 2.39 11.56 12.22
CA PRO A 204 1.85 12.16 11.01
C PRO A 204 2.91 12.11 9.90
N ILE A 205 2.49 11.68 8.71
CA ILE A 205 3.33 11.69 7.51
C ILE A 205 2.88 12.88 6.67
N ARG A 206 3.74 13.88 6.55
CA ARG A 206 3.52 14.98 5.60
C ARG A 206 3.78 14.47 4.19
N GLY A 207 2.89 14.77 3.25
CA GLY A 207 3.12 14.49 1.83
C GLY A 207 4.37 15.21 1.35
N LYS A 208 5.24 14.51 0.60
CA LYS A 208 6.36 15.16 -0.09
C LYS A 208 5.77 16.08 -1.15
N GLN A 209 6.13 17.36 -1.13
CA GLN A 209 5.87 18.24 -2.25
C GLN A 209 6.74 17.78 -3.41
N ILE A 210 6.10 17.45 -4.54
CA ILE A 210 6.80 16.94 -5.72
C ILE A 210 7.19 18.12 -6.58
N GLU A 211 8.48 18.39 -6.67
CA GLU A 211 9.06 19.35 -7.59
C GLU A 211 9.58 18.60 -8.81
N LEU A 212 8.89 18.77 -9.94
CA LEU A 212 9.27 18.15 -11.21
C LEU A 212 10.07 19.12 -12.07
N PRO A 213 11.06 18.63 -12.83
CA PRO A 213 11.84 19.46 -13.74
C PRO A 213 10.97 19.98 -14.89
N SER A 214 11.33 21.17 -15.42
CA SER A 214 10.81 21.60 -16.72
C SER A 214 11.34 20.68 -17.83
N ALA A 215 10.82 20.83 -19.09
CA ALA A 215 11.29 20.05 -20.23
C ALA A 215 12.79 20.27 -20.48
N GLU A 216 13.24 21.51 -20.45
CA GLU A 216 14.63 21.90 -20.68
C GLU A 216 15.56 21.29 -19.60
N LYS A 217 15.15 21.38 -18.33
CA LYS A 217 15.92 20.78 -17.22
C LYS A 217 15.92 19.25 -17.27
N PHE A 218 14.83 18.63 -17.69
CA PHE A 218 14.78 17.18 -17.86
C PHE A 218 15.75 16.73 -18.96
N ASN A 219 15.74 17.40 -20.12
CA ASN A 219 16.66 17.10 -21.22
C ASN A 219 18.13 17.31 -20.81
N ALA A 220 18.44 18.43 -20.15
CA ALA A 220 19.77 18.67 -19.62
C ALA A 220 20.21 17.59 -18.63
N MET A 221 19.31 17.11 -17.77
CA MET A 221 19.58 15.99 -16.85
C MET A 221 19.91 14.71 -17.60
N VAL A 222 19.12 14.36 -18.62
CA VAL A 222 19.34 13.15 -19.43
C VAL A 222 20.71 13.22 -20.11
N GLU A 223 21.05 14.35 -20.71
CA GLU A 223 22.38 14.56 -21.34
C GLU A 223 23.52 14.46 -20.32
N GLU A 224 23.36 14.99 -19.12
CA GLU A 224 24.35 14.83 -18.06
C GLU A 224 24.52 13.38 -17.58
N VAL A 225 23.42 12.59 -17.56
CA VAL A 225 23.51 11.15 -17.29
C VAL A 225 24.22 10.45 -18.44
N ARG A 226 23.92 10.82 -19.70
CA ARG A 226 24.48 10.23 -20.94
C ARG A 226 25.97 10.51 -21.09
N ALA A 227 26.41 11.73 -20.79
CA ALA A 227 27.78 12.19 -20.82
C ALA A 227 28.64 11.66 -19.66
N GLY A 228 28.05 10.97 -18.70
CA GLY A 228 28.79 10.42 -17.57
C GLY A 228 29.87 9.42 -17.99
N HIS A 229 30.99 9.36 -17.22
CA HIS A 229 32.11 8.49 -17.52
C HIS A 229 31.92 7.01 -17.16
N GLY A 230 30.77 6.62 -16.62
CA GLY A 230 30.51 5.24 -16.26
C GLY A 230 30.21 4.36 -17.48
N ARG A 231 30.66 3.09 -17.45
CA ARG A 231 30.42 2.09 -18.50
C ARG A 231 28.95 2.05 -18.98
N PHE A 232 27.99 2.29 -18.05
CA PHE A 232 26.55 2.19 -18.31
C PHE A 232 25.86 3.56 -18.40
N SER A 233 26.60 4.65 -18.59
CA SER A 233 26.00 6.00 -18.59
C SER A 233 24.95 6.18 -19.66
N ARG A 234 25.19 5.66 -20.87
CA ARG A 234 24.23 5.70 -21.98
C ARG A 234 22.99 4.84 -21.65
N ASP A 235 23.19 3.62 -21.15
CA ASP A 235 22.07 2.75 -20.74
C ASP A 235 21.26 3.35 -19.59
N CYS A 236 21.92 4.09 -18.68
CA CYS A 236 21.24 4.83 -17.63
C CYS A 236 20.37 5.97 -18.18
N ALA A 237 20.88 6.73 -19.16
CA ALA A 237 20.13 7.78 -19.81
C ALA A 237 18.90 7.22 -20.55
N ASP A 238 19.09 6.16 -21.34
CA ASP A 238 18.02 5.46 -22.02
C ASP A 238 16.97 4.90 -21.06
N PHE A 239 17.38 4.45 -19.89
CA PHE A 239 16.47 3.99 -18.82
C PHE A 239 15.69 5.14 -18.19
N VAL A 240 16.31 6.30 -17.97
CA VAL A 240 15.65 7.52 -17.48
C VAL A 240 14.59 8.00 -18.47
N GLU A 241 14.95 8.12 -19.75
CA GLU A 241 14.02 8.44 -20.83
C GLU A 241 12.85 7.46 -20.88
N GLY A 242 13.14 6.15 -20.88
CA GLY A 242 12.11 5.12 -20.94
C GLY A 242 11.13 5.18 -19.79
N MET A 243 11.61 5.41 -18.57
CA MET A 243 10.73 5.59 -17.42
C MET A 243 9.88 6.87 -17.51
N ALA A 244 10.45 7.96 -17.99
CA ALA A 244 9.77 9.24 -18.15
C ALA A 244 8.74 9.20 -19.30
N PHE A 245 8.99 8.44 -20.38
CA PHE A 245 8.13 8.39 -21.54
C PHE A 245 7.06 7.29 -21.50
N THR A 246 7.16 6.37 -20.54
CA THR A 246 6.18 5.27 -20.39
C THR A 246 5.38 5.34 -19.10
N GLY A 247 5.87 6.07 -18.11
CA GLY A 247 5.29 6.08 -16.77
C GLY A 247 5.31 4.72 -16.06
N CYS A 248 6.11 3.76 -16.52
CA CYS A 248 6.26 2.45 -15.89
C CYS A 248 6.78 2.55 -14.45
N ARG A 249 6.38 1.61 -13.59
CA ARG A 249 7.05 1.41 -12.31
C ARG A 249 8.45 0.83 -12.54
N LEU A 250 9.38 1.07 -11.62
CA LEU A 250 10.75 0.56 -11.71
C LEU A 250 10.80 -0.96 -12.02
N SER A 251 9.98 -1.76 -11.34
CA SER A 251 9.91 -3.20 -11.58
C SER A 251 9.31 -3.57 -12.93
N GLU A 252 8.38 -2.78 -13.44
CA GLU A 252 7.76 -2.96 -14.75
C GLU A 252 8.74 -2.62 -15.87
N ALA A 253 9.46 -1.50 -15.76
CA ALA A 253 10.51 -1.13 -16.69
C ALA A 253 11.63 -2.20 -16.77
N ASN A 254 12.03 -2.75 -15.61
CA ASN A 254 13.04 -3.82 -15.53
C ASN A 254 12.57 -5.15 -16.15
N ALA A 255 11.29 -5.38 -16.25
CA ALA A 255 10.71 -6.59 -16.83
C ALA A 255 10.39 -6.44 -18.33
N LEU A 256 10.41 -5.21 -18.88
CA LEU A 256 10.01 -4.92 -20.25
C LEU A 256 10.95 -5.64 -21.24
N GLN A 257 10.36 -6.36 -22.19
CA GLN A 257 11.03 -7.11 -23.24
C GLN A 257 10.68 -6.53 -24.61
N TRP A 258 11.47 -6.83 -25.65
CA TRP A 258 11.19 -6.35 -26.99
C TRP A 258 9.83 -6.81 -27.53
N ARG A 259 9.36 -8.00 -27.18
CA ARG A 259 8.03 -8.49 -27.53
C ARG A 259 6.88 -7.68 -26.93
N ASP A 260 7.17 -6.80 -25.97
CA ASP A 260 6.18 -5.95 -25.32
C ASP A 260 6.07 -4.59 -26.00
N ILE A 261 6.93 -4.29 -26.99
CA ILE A 261 6.94 -3.07 -27.77
C ILE A 261 6.33 -3.37 -29.15
N ASP A 262 5.10 -2.94 -29.33
CA ASP A 262 4.38 -3.08 -30.58
C ASP A 262 4.48 -1.77 -31.39
N PHE A 263 5.37 -1.76 -32.39
CA PHE A 263 5.59 -0.58 -33.21
C PHE A 263 4.44 -0.34 -34.20
N ASP A 264 3.76 -1.40 -34.64
CA ASP A 264 2.66 -1.31 -35.64
C ASP A 264 1.41 -0.75 -34.95
N ALA A 265 1.02 -1.31 -33.82
CA ALA A 265 -0.07 -0.78 -32.99
C ALA A 265 0.28 0.52 -32.25
N SER A 266 1.56 0.92 -32.19
CA SER A 266 2.06 2.02 -31.37
C SER A 266 1.70 1.87 -29.89
N GLU A 267 1.89 0.67 -29.33
CA GLU A 267 1.55 0.33 -27.96
C GLU A 267 2.70 -0.34 -27.19
N ILE A 268 2.68 -0.18 -25.91
CA ILE A 268 3.59 -0.83 -24.95
C ILE A 268 2.75 -1.72 -24.04
N VAL A 269 3.04 -3.02 -24.01
CA VAL A 269 2.37 -3.99 -23.16
C VAL A 269 3.12 -4.14 -21.86
N VAL A 270 2.59 -3.61 -20.78
CA VAL A 270 3.18 -3.77 -19.44
C VAL A 270 2.59 -5.01 -18.78
N ARG A 271 3.39 -6.07 -18.71
CA ARG A 271 2.99 -7.34 -18.06
C ARG A 271 3.25 -7.30 -16.57
N GLY A 272 2.38 -7.93 -15.80
CA GLY A 272 2.58 -8.18 -14.38
C GLY A 272 3.51 -9.38 -14.13
N ASP A 273 3.84 -9.57 -12.87
CA ASP A 273 4.48 -10.81 -12.42
C ASP A 273 3.56 -12.02 -12.69
N VAL A 274 4.13 -13.15 -13.08
CA VAL A 274 3.37 -14.36 -13.46
C VAL A 274 2.47 -14.83 -12.32
N VAL A 275 2.95 -14.75 -11.07
CA VAL A 275 2.22 -15.23 -9.88
C VAL A 275 1.34 -14.12 -9.28
N PHE A 276 1.86 -12.89 -9.21
CA PHE A 276 1.24 -11.79 -8.47
C PHE A 276 0.58 -10.73 -9.36
N GLY A 277 0.68 -10.85 -10.69
CA GLY A 277 0.19 -9.86 -11.63
C GLY A 277 0.88 -8.49 -11.48
N THR A 278 0.26 -7.44 -12.00
CA THR A 278 0.70 -6.06 -11.74
C THR A 278 0.39 -5.67 -10.29
N LYS A 279 1.04 -4.64 -9.77
CA LYS A 279 0.70 -4.10 -8.43
C LYS A 279 -0.75 -3.60 -8.35
N GLY A 280 -1.38 -3.31 -9.48
CA GLY A 280 -2.79 -2.95 -9.61
C GLY A 280 -3.74 -4.14 -9.66
N GLY A 281 -3.26 -5.39 -9.78
CA GLY A 281 -4.06 -6.63 -9.75
C GLY A 281 -4.58 -7.11 -11.12
N GLU A 282 -4.46 -6.32 -12.19
CA GLU A 282 -4.64 -6.81 -13.57
C GLU A 282 -3.34 -7.46 -14.05
N GLY A 283 -3.44 -8.55 -14.81
CA GLY A 283 -2.27 -9.28 -15.30
C GLY A 283 -1.40 -8.47 -16.25
N TRP A 284 -1.98 -7.51 -16.99
CA TRP A 284 -1.31 -6.69 -17.97
C TRP A 284 -2.10 -5.39 -18.25
N ARG A 285 -1.46 -4.40 -18.88
CA ARG A 285 -2.10 -3.21 -19.43
C ARG A 285 -1.35 -2.73 -20.66
N ARG A 286 -2.04 -1.99 -21.52
CA ARG A 286 -1.46 -1.31 -22.69
C ARG A 286 -1.29 0.18 -22.40
N ILE A 287 -0.18 0.72 -22.85
CA ILE A 287 0.13 2.15 -22.79
C ILE A 287 0.38 2.58 -24.25
N PRO A 288 -0.37 3.55 -24.79
CA PRO A 288 -0.06 4.11 -26.10
C PRO A 288 1.36 4.68 -26.11
N MET A 289 2.07 4.44 -27.20
CA MET A 289 3.45 4.90 -27.36
C MET A 289 3.43 6.37 -27.77
N ILE A 290 3.80 7.26 -26.85
CA ILE A 290 3.96 8.68 -27.18
C ILE A 290 5.13 8.86 -28.16
N PRO A 291 5.18 9.97 -28.95
CA PRO A 291 6.24 10.18 -29.97
C PRO A 291 7.65 10.01 -29.42
N ASP A 292 7.95 10.59 -28.26
CA ASP A 292 9.28 10.49 -27.63
C ASP A 292 9.65 9.03 -27.26
N ALA A 293 8.67 8.25 -26.80
CA ALA A 293 8.88 6.83 -26.51
C ALA A 293 9.16 6.03 -27.80
N ARG A 294 8.46 6.35 -28.88
CA ARG A 294 8.68 5.72 -30.19
C ARG A 294 10.11 5.97 -30.70
N VAL A 295 10.54 7.22 -30.70
CA VAL A 295 11.91 7.60 -31.10
C VAL A 295 12.96 6.88 -30.24
N LEU A 296 12.75 6.80 -28.92
CA LEU A 296 13.63 6.08 -28.02
C LEU A 296 13.71 4.58 -28.39
N PHE A 297 12.58 3.91 -28.52
CA PHE A 297 12.56 2.46 -28.76
C PHE A 297 13.06 2.10 -30.15
N GLU A 298 12.77 2.88 -31.18
CA GLU A 298 13.34 2.70 -32.55
C GLU A 298 14.86 2.86 -32.51
N ARG A 299 15.39 3.89 -31.84
CA ARG A 299 16.83 4.12 -31.65
C ARG A 299 17.49 2.96 -30.88
N LEU A 300 16.84 2.42 -29.88
CA LEU A 300 17.38 1.29 -29.12
C LEU A 300 17.33 -0.01 -29.95
N ARG A 301 16.23 -0.25 -30.68
CA ARG A 301 16.04 -1.44 -31.48
C ARG A 301 16.98 -1.47 -32.69
N SER A 302 17.21 -0.35 -33.37
CA SER A 302 18.14 -0.27 -34.49
C SER A 302 19.58 -0.66 -34.07
N LYS A 303 20.02 -0.28 -32.88
CA LYS A 303 21.33 -0.66 -32.34
C LYS A 303 21.40 -2.13 -31.87
N ARG A 304 20.27 -2.79 -31.75
CA ARG A 304 20.11 -4.11 -31.11
C ARG A 304 19.19 -5.02 -31.93
N CYS A 305 19.24 -4.90 -33.27
CA CYS A 305 18.35 -5.61 -34.21
C CYS A 305 18.43 -7.14 -34.06
N ASN A 306 19.59 -7.67 -33.69
CA ASN A 306 19.84 -9.11 -33.55
C ASN A 306 19.44 -9.69 -32.18
N GLU A 307 18.97 -8.85 -31.24
CA GLU A 307 18.51 -9.37 -29.96
C GLU A 307 17.13 -10.04 -30.09
N SER A 308 16.96 -11.12 -29.33
CA SER A 308 15.69 -11.86 -29.30
C SER A 308 14.56 -11.00 -28.75
N LEU A 309 13.32 -11.36 -29.08
CA LEU A 309 12.13 -10.66 -28.60
C LEU A 309 11.95 -10.78 -27.05
N GLU A 310 12.53 -11.82 -26.44
CA GLU A 310 12.54 -12.03 -24.99
C GLU A 310 13.63 -11.23 -24.29
N ALA A 311 14.57 -10.62 -25.02
CA ALA A 311 15.60 -9.82 -24.43
C ALA A 311 15.01 -8.53 -23.81
N LYS A 312 15.57 -8.13 -22.67
CA LYS A 312 15.13 -6.92 -21.96
C LYS A 312 15.42 -5.67 -22.78
N VAL A 313 14.47 -4.75 -22.81
CA VAL A 313 14.63 -3.45 -23.47
C VAL A 313 15.72 -2.63 -22.76
N PHE A 314 15.74 -2.59 -21.44
CA PHE A 314 16.73 -1.84 -20.69
C PHE A 314 17.81 -2.75 -20.09
N ARG A 315 19.08 -2.35 -20.25
CA ARG A 315 20.26 -3.09 -19.78
C ARG A 315 20.64 -2.81 -18.33
N VAL A 316 20.05 -1.78 -17.73
CA VAL A 316 20.27 -1.41 -16.33
C VAL A 316 18.97 -1.56 -15.54
N ALA A 317 19.11 -2.00 -14.29
CA ALA A 317 17.96 -2.22 -13.41
C ALA A 317 17.62 -0.95 -12.57
N GLN A 318 18.54 -0.06 -12.44
CA GLN A 318 18.40 1.23 -11.73
C GLN A 318 19.53 2.19 -12.07
N CYS A 319 19.28 3.48 -11.96
CA CYS A 319 20.26 4.54 -12.27
C CYS A 319 20.23 5.69 -11.26
N GLN A 320 19.73 5.45 -10.02
CA GLN A 320 19.51 6.53 -9.04
C GLN A 320 20.78 7.36 -8.75
N LYS A 321 21.96 6.70 -8.66
CA LYS A 321 23.22 7.42 -8.43
C LYS A 321 23.59 8.37 -9.58
N ALA A 322 23.32 7.95 -10.81
CA ALA A 322 23.57 8.80 -11.99
C ALA A 322 22.59 9.97 -12.02
N LEU A 323 21.32 9.68 -11.75
CA LEU A 323 20.25 10.67 -11.66
C LEU A 323 20.51 11.70 -10.54
N ASP A 324 20.94 11.26 -9.36
CA ASP A 324 21.27 12.14 -8.24
C ASP A 324 22.44 13.10 -8.58
N ARG A 325 23.44 12.62 -9.34
CA ARG A 325 24.55 13.46 -9.82
C ARG A 325 24.07 14.48 -10.85
N ALA A 326 23.28 14.06 -11.82
CA ALA A 326 22.72 14.94 -12.84
C ALA A 326 21.83 16.02 -12.23
N CYS A 327 20.96 15.69 -11.27
CA CYS A 327 20.13 16.66 -10.56
C CYS A 327 20.98 17.76 -9.90
N LYS A 328 22.10 17.39 -9.27
CA LYS A 328 23.01 18.36 -8.64
C LYS A 328 23.66 19.26 -9.68
N LYS A 329 24.11 18.69 -10.81
CA LYS A 329 24.83 19.42 -11.85
C LYS A 329 23.91 20.42 -12.59
N VAL A 330 22.67 20.05 -12.81
CA VAL A 330 21.65 20.89 -13.46
C VAL A 330 20.94 21.82 -12.47
N SER A 331 21.32 21.80 -11.20
CA SER A 331 20.70 22.61 -10.13
C SER A 331 19.19 22.46 -10.09
N THR A 332 18.72 21.21 -10.05
CA THR A 332 17.30 20.87 -9.89
C THR A 332 17.06 20.05 -8.62
N ALA A 333 15.81 20.01 -8.16
CA ALA A 333 15.41 19.18 -7.03
C ALA A 333 15.76 17.71 -7.31
N ARG A 334 16.13 16.97 -6.25
CA ARG A 334 16.40 15.54 -6.36
C ARG A 334 15.16 14.80 -6.78
N ILE A 335 15.23 14.09 -7.90
CA ILE A 335 14.15 13.20 -8.38
C ILE A 335 14.56 11.73 -8.29
N THR A 336 13.56 10.89 -8.14
CA THR A 336 13.70 9.44 -8.07
C THR A 336 13.07 8.78 -9.30
N HIS A 337 13.29 7.48 -9.49
CA HIS A 337 12.58 6.72 -10.52
C HIS A 337 11.05 6.83 -10.43
N HIS A 338 10.51 7.00 -9.21
CA HIS A 338 9.08 7.19 -9.05
C HIS A 338 8.63 8.60 -9.47
N ASP A 339 9.49 9.60 -9.28
CA ASP A 339 9.20 10.98 -9.72
C ASP A 339 9.23 11.09 -11.26
N LEU A 340 9.98 10.22 -12.00
CA LEU A 340 9.88 10.12 -13.47
C LEU A 340 8.49 9.67 -13.93
N ARG A 341 7.88 8.73 -13.22
CA ARG A 341 6.49 8.35 -13.48
C ARG A 341 5.50 9.48 -13.14
N HIS A 342 5.78 10.26 -12.11
CA HIS A 342 5.04 11.50 -11.85
C HIS A 342 5.20 12.51 -12.97
N LEU A 343 6.41 12.65 -13.52
CA LEU A 343 6.68 13.52 -14.66
C LEU A 343 5.84 13.10 -15.88
N PHE A 344 5.79 11.80 -16.22
CA PHE A 344 4.92 11.29 -17.30
C PHE A 344 3.46 11.69 -17.08
N ALA A 345 2.92 11.41 -15.88
CA ALA A 345 1.53 11.75 -15.57
C ALA A 345 1.26 13.25 -15.72
N THR A 346 2.15 14.09 -15.21
CA THR A 346 2.03 15.55 -15.29
C THR A 346 2.04 16.00 -16.74
N ARG A 347 2.97 15.50 -17.55
CA ARG A 347 3.07 15.85 -18.98
C ARG A 347 1.84 15.43 -19.77
N CYS A 348 1.33 14.21 -19.54
CA CYS A 348 0.08 13.77 -20.17
C CYS A 348 -1.09 14.70 -19.84
N ILE A 349 -1.24 15.07 -18.56
CA ILE A 349 -2.34 15.95 -18.14
C ILE A 349 -2.14 17.38 -18.69
N GLU A 350 -0.91 17.91 -18.66
CA GLU A 350 -0.58 19.21 -19.23
C GLU A 350 -0.85 19.26 -20.75
N SER A 351 -0.69 18.12 -21.44
CA SER A 351 -1.00 17.96 -22.87
C SER A 351 -2.51 17.74 -23.15
N GLY A 352 -3.35 17.76 -22.13
CA GLY A 352 -4.81 17.67 -22.27
C GLY A 352 -5.39 16.25 -22.20
N VAL A 353 -4.58 15.25 -21.87
CA VAL A 353 -5.10 13.88 -21.65
C VAL A 353 -5.89 13.87 -20.33
N ASP A 354 -7.10 13.30 -20.38
CA ASP A 354 -7.98 13.22 -19.22
C ASP A 354 -7.41 12.32 -18.11
N ILE A 355 -7.73 12.64 -16.86
CA ILE A 355 -7.20 11.94 -15.68
C ILE A 355 -7.59 10.46 -15.65
N PRO A 356 -8.82 10.01 -15.97
CA PRO A 356 -9.16 8.60 -16.07
C PRO A 356 -8.29 7.84 -17.08
N THR A 357 -8.00 8.41 -18.24
CA THR A 357 -7.13 7.81 -19.26
C THR A 357 -5.69 7.69 -18.76
N VAL A 358 -5.09 8.76 -18.20
CA VAL A 358 -3.76 8.69 -17.58
C VAL A 358 -3.72 7.66 -16.44
N SER A 359 -4.79 7.58 -15.65
CA SER A 359 -4.92 6.60 -14.56
C SER A 359 -4.86 5.16 -15.07
N ARG A 360 -5.55 4.85 -16.18
CA ARG A 360 -5.49 3.54 -16.86
C ARG A 360 -4.09 3.22 -17.35
N TRP A 361 -3.43 4.16 -18.05
CA TRP A 361 -2.05 3.97 -18.53
C TRP A 361 -1.08 3.68 -17.39
N LEU A 362 -1.27 4.36 -16.25
CA LEU A 362 -0.49 4.12 -15.06
C LEU A 362 -0.88 2.83 -14.30
N GLY A 363 -2.04 2.24 -14.57
CA GLY A 363 -2.54 1.06 -13.85
C GLY A 363 -2.92 1.38 -12.41
N HIS A 364 -3.69 2.45 -12.20
CA HIS A 364 -4.36 2.76 -10.95
C HIS A 364 -5.79 2.19 -10.98
N LYS A 365 -6.23 1.60 -9.86
CA LYS A 365 -7.57 1.00 -9.75
C LYS A 365 -8.63 1.94 -9.19
N ASP A 366 -8.24 3.12 -8.77
CA ASP A 366 -9.07 4.08 -8.06
C ASP A 366 -9.79 5.08 -8.98
N GLY A 367 -9.85 4.79 -10.28
CA GLY A 367 -10.50 5.65 -11.27
C GLY A 367 -9.85 7.03 -11.43
N GLY A 368 -8.64 7.22 -10.90
CA GLY A 368 -7.92 8.49 -10.97
C GLY A 368 -7.97 9.33 -9.68
N ALA A 369 -8.62 8.84 -8.61
CA ALA A 369 -8.71 9.58 -7.36
C ALA A 369 -7.33 9.95 -6.77
N LEU A 370 -6.36 9.04 -6.86
CA LEU A 370 -4.98 9.29 -6.44
C LEU A 370 -4.31 10.36 -7.33
N LEU A 371 -4.54 10.30 -8.64
CA LEU A 371 -4.05 11.31 -9.59
C LEU A 371 -4.65 12.67 -9.31
N MET A 372 -5.96 12.77 -9.12
CA MET A 372 -6.65 14.00 -8.74
C MET A 372 -6.06 14.60 -7.46
N LYS A 373 -5.84 13.79 -6.44
CA LYS A 373 -5.24 14.24 -5.17
C LYS A 373 -3.80 14.74 -5.35
N THR A 374 -3.06 14.11 -6.25
CA THR A 374 -1.62 14.42 -6.48
C THR A 374 -1.44 15.59 -7.43
N TYR A 375 -2.28 15.70 -8.46
CA TYR A 375 -2.12 16.65 -9.57
C TYR A 375 -3.28 17.65 -9.69
N GLY A 376 -4.22 17.68 -8.76
CA GLY A 376 -5.39 18.57 -8.76
C GLY A 376 -5.05 20.07 -8.65
N HIS A 377 -3.78 20.42 -8.42
CA HIS A 377 -3.30 21.81 -8.42
C HIS A 377 -2.47 22.13 -9.65
N LEU A 378 -2.78 21.49 -10.76
CA LEU A 378 -2.14 21.80 -12.03
C LEU A 378 -2.10 23.30 -12.27
N ARG A 379 -0.98 23.74 -12.84
CA ARG A 379 -0.59 25.14 -13.05
C ARG A 379 -1.78 25.98 -13.51
N ARG A 380 -1.90 27.18 -12.99
CA ARG A 380 -2.96 28.14 -13.38
C ARG A 380 -3.04 28.32 -14.90
N GLU A 381 -1.91 28.23 -15.58
CA GLU A 381 -1.80 28.28 -17.05
C GLU A 381 -2.57 27.14 -17.73
N HIS A 382 -2.43 25.89 -17.26
CA HIS A 382 -3.20 24.77 -17.79
C HIS A 382 -4.71 24.98 -17.58
N SER A 383 -5.13 25.39 -16.39
CA SER A 383 -6.54 25.70 -16.10
C SER A 383 -7.09 26.79 -17.03
N ARG A 384 -6.32 27.84 -17.27
CA ARG A 384 -6.69 28.90 -18.23
C ARG A 384 -6.78 28.36 -19.65
N ALA A 385 -5.81 27.57 -20.09
CA ALA A 385 -5.81 26.96 -21.42
C ALA A 385 -7.00 26.02 -21.62
N GLN A 386 -7.41 25.26 -20.61
CA GLN A 386 -8.61 24.43 -20.69
C GLN A 386 -9.90 25.27 -20.70
N ALA A 387 -9.95 26.36 -19.93
CA ALA A 387 -11.12 27.27 -19.92
C ALA A 387 -11.37 27.90 -21.31
N LEU A 388 -10.33 28.20 -22.07
CA LEU A 388 -10.43 28.72 -23.44
C LEU A 388 -11.05 27.74 -24.45
N LYS A 389 -11.11 26.45 -24.12
CA LYS A 389 -11.75 25.42 -24.97
C LYS A 389 -13.25 25.32 -24.73
N VAL A 390 -13.76 25.89 -23.63
CA VAL A 390 -15.19 25.87 -23.30
C VAL A 390 -15.90 26.94 -24.12
N THR A 391 -16.86 26.53 -24.92
CA THR A 391 -17.73 27.43 -25.68
C THR A 391 -19.19 26.97 -25.57
N PHE A 392 -20.11 27.93 -25.48
CA PHE A 392 -21.55 27.71 -25.58
C PHE A 392 -22.07 27.94 -27.00
N SER A 393 -21.21 28.43 -27.91
CA SER A 393 -21.55 28.54 -29.32
C SER A 393 -21.62 27.15 -29.94
N PRO A 394 -22.56 26.90 -30.91
CA PRO A 394 -22.58 25.64 -31.61
C PRO A 394 -21.22 25.46 -32.33
N VAL A 395 -20.54 24.37 -32.02
CA VAL A 395 -19.32 23.99 -32.74
C VAL A 395 -19.73 23.68 -34.17
N LEU A 396 -19.41 24.56 -35.11
CA LEU A 396 -19.45 24.21 -36.52
C LEU A 396 -18.53 23.00 -36.69
N ALA A 397 -19.15 21.82 -36.90
CA ALA A 397 -18.42 20.58 -37.09
C ALA A 397 -17.39 20.80 -38.20
N ARG A 398 -16.10 20.73 -37.86
CA ARG A 398 -15.07 20.60 -38.89
C ARG A 398 -15.40 19.32 -39.67
N GLN A 399 -15.74 19.44 -40.93
CA GLN A 399 -15.91 18.31 -41.82
C GLN A 399 -14.62 17.50 -41.78
N GLY A 400 -14.64 16.31 -41.15
CA GLY A 400 -13.49 15.41 -41.17
C GLY A 400 -13.51 14.23 -40.25
N ASP A 401 -14.23 14.21 -39.14
CA ASP A 401 -14.13 13.09 -38.20
C ASP A 401 -15.50 12.57 -37.74
N VAL A 402 -16.19 11.86 -38.65
CA VAL A 402 -17.29 10.98 -38.26
C VAL A 402 -16.70 9.65 -37.78
N ILE A 403 -16.47 9.54 -36.49
CA ILE A 403 -16.16 8.24 -35.89
C ILE A 403 -17.46 7.46 -35.77
N THR A 404 -17.73 6.58 -36.72
CA THR A 404 -18.83 5.60 -36.62
C THR A 404 -18.41 4.50 -35.67
N PHE A 405 -19.10 4.40 -34.53
CA PHE A 405 -18.98 3.22 -33.66
C PHE A 405 -19.78 2.07 -34.29
N PRO A 406 -19.20 0.87 -34.43
CA PRO A 406 -19.99 -0.28 -34.84
C PRO A 406 -20.98 -0.63 -33.74
N VAL A 407 -22.28 -0.57 -34.08
CA VAL A 407 -23.34 -1.13 -33.25
C VAL A 407 -23.22 -2.64 -33.38
N SER A 408 -22.78 -3.33 -32.33
CA SER A 408 -22.84 -4.80 -32.29
C SER A 408 -24.29 -5.22 -32.15
N ALA A 409 -24.74 -6.04 -33.11
CA ALA A 409 -26.01 -6.75 -33.10
C ALA A 409 -25.99 -7.87 -32.06
#